data_02ed03ce1c52936f822d842df9ca8082
#
_entry.id   02ed03ce1c52936f822d842df9ca8082
#
_cell.length_a   1.000
_cell.length_b   1.000
_cell.length_c   1.000
_cell.angle_alpha   90.00
_cell.angle_beta   90.00
_cell.angle_gamma   90.00
#
_symmetry.space_group_name_H-M   'P 1'
#
loop_
_entity.id
_entity.type
_entity.pdbx_description
1 polymer ?
#
loop_
_entity_poly.entity_id
_entity_poly.type
_entity_poly.pdbx_seq_one_letter_code
_entity_poly.pdbx_strand_id
1 'polypeptide(L)'
;MHGADSGNATLIGTAPGARGCDVATSPGAAAALSRKPRLRRWQQEAARSWAETGRPEDFLVEATPGAGKTAFALHLAQGALAAHHVETCTVVCPTTHLRRQWQIAAHRAGIELCSEVAGARLDRAFRGAVLTYQQVLSEPGRYRRMLGAGWVILDECHHAGEGRSWADALAHAFGEARHRLSLSGTAFRSDDCRIPFIRYDADGVSAADYRYGYGEALKDGVVRPVYFVSFGGETTWYKGGQKRHAAFDHALPREEAAARLRTALDAGGGWMGHALERAHRRLLDIRLRGHADAGGLVVCMDQAHARKVADRLRHLTGITPAVALSDDPDASAVISRFAAGRGAWIVAVRQVSEGTDIPRLRVGVWATNASTELFFRQVVGRLVRVVPGLPEQDAYLYLPADPGLLRHARALSDERSHHLPERSADDDVEIERARVVAGDEGDFQALGSTGNDWEIVVGSRVLAPAELDHARAVAADCGLGLDDPLPFALALREATGPGAVGDIPLEARRRALRSLLARRVREYCARTGASHRDVYARLKRQAGKAVGRLNELALVRHLRTVDGWLAHARSAAPPAPAQGSWA
;
A
#
# COMPACT_ATOMS: atom_id res chain seq x y z
N MET A 1 60.14 42.73 47.47
CA MET A 1 60.00 41.56 48.37
C MET A 1 59.30 40.48 47.60
N HIS A 2 60.05 39.55 47.20
CA HIS A 2 59.91 38.08 47.28
C HIS A 2 58.60 37.55 46.66
N GLY A 3 58.57 36.67 45.75
CA GLY A 3 59.57 35.76 45.20
C GLY A 3 58.88 34.61 44.51
N ALA A 4 59.60 34.04 43.54
CA ALA A 4 59.51 32.65 43.04
C ALA A 4 58.24 32.23 42.29
N ASP A 5 58.29 32.06 41.00
CA ASP A 5 58.90 30.98 40.21
C ASP A 5 58.17 29.63 40.34
N SER A 6 57.58 29.22 39.26
CA SER A 6 57.76 27.88 38.70
C SER A 6 56.79 27.65 37.50
N GLY A 7 57.39 27.33 36.39
CA GLY A 7 56.75 27.03 35.16
C GLY A 7 55.93 25.75 35.18
N ASN A 8 55.01 25.63 34.30
CA ASN A 8 54.65 24.32 33.78
C ASN A 8 54.20 24.36 32.33
N ALA A 9 54.63 23.38 31.62
CA ALA A 9 54.63 23.21 30.19
C ALA A 9 53.26 23.02 29.58
N THR A 10 53.09 23.60 28.38
CA THR A 10 52.02 23.39 27.44
C THR A 10 52.02 21.95 26.93
N LEU A 11 51.01 21.18 27.28
CA LEU A 11 50.70 19.92 26.58
C LEU A 11 49.56 20.14 25.59
N ILE A 12 49.91 20.04 24.31
CA ILE A 12 49.01 20.00 23.18
C ILE A 12 48.27 18.66 23.24
N GLY A 13 46.98 18.68 23.59
CA GLY A 13 46.10 17.53 23.54
C GLY A 13 45.60 17.30 22.12
N THR A 14 46.03 16.21 21.49
CA THR A 14 45.55 15.68 20.24
C THR A 14 44.09 15.23 20.37
N ALA A 15 43.24 15.61 19.41
CA ALA A 15 41.87 15.17 19.27
C ALA A 15 41.76 13.63 19.08
N PRO A 16 40.76 12.95 19.67
CA PRO A 16 40.59 11.52 19.47
C PRO A 16 40.02 11.24 18.08
N GLY A 17 40.73 10.39 17.34
CA GLY A 17 40.40 9.93 16.02
C GLY A 17 39.02 9.24 15.95
N ALA A 18 38.38 9.42 14.83
CA ALA A 18 37.18 8.72 14.41
C ALA A 18 37.40 7.20 14.51
N ARG A 19 36.64 6.55 15.37
CA ARG A 19 36.57 5.07 15.41
C ARG A 19 35.71 4.64 14.20
N GLY A 20 36.38 4.02 13.23
CA GLY A 20 35.71 3.28 12.17
C GLY A 20 34.87 2.17 12.80
N CYS A 21 33.62 2.08 12.40
CA CYS A 21 32.79 0.92 12.64
C CYS A 21 33.28 -0.21 11.71
N ASP A 22 34.17 -1.06 12.22
CA ASP A 22 34.48 -2.34 11.60
C ASP A 22 33.24 -3.24 11.72
N VAL A 23 32.45 -3.27 10.67
CA VAL A 23 31.45 -4.31 10.47
C VAL A 23 32.22 -5.55 10.01
N ALA A 24 32.47 -6.47 10.95
CA ALA A 24 33.03 -7.77 10.67
C ALA A 24 32.09 -8.50 9.66
N THR A 25 32.47 -8.52 8.41
CA THR A 25 31.82 -9.31 7.35
C THR A 25 32.27 -10.76 7.50
N SER A 26 31.37 -11.63 7.97
CA SER A 26 31.56 -13.07 7.90
C SER A 26 31.66 -13.54 6.44
N PRO A 27 32.52 -14.53 6.11
CA PRO A 27 32.76 -14.99 4.71
C PRO A 27 31.51 -15.44 3.95
N GLY A 28 30.42 -15.79 4.65
CA GLY A 28 29.12 -16.14 4.06
C GLY A 28 28.32 -14.96 3.53
N ALA A 29 28.54 -13.73 4.05
CA ALA A 29 27.84 -12.53 3.60
C ALA A 29 28.37 -11.99 2.28
N ALA A 30 29.66 -12.15 2.00
CA ALA A 30 30.29 -11.72 0.74
C ALA A 30 29.83 -12.55 -0.47
N ALA A 31 29.54 -13.84 -0.30
CA ALA A 31 29.02 -14.70 -1.35
C ALA A 31 27.55 -14.44 -1.72
N ALA A 32 26.75 -13.89 -0.76
CA ALA A 32 25.35 -13.50 -0.99
C ALA A 32 25.23 -12.17 -1.76
N LEU A 33 26.25 -11.31 -1.74
CA LEU A 33 26.27 -10.01 -2.43
C LEU A 33 26.60 -10.12 -3.93
N SER A 34 26.99 -11.29 -4.43
CA SER A 34 27.48 -11.49 -5.81
C SER A 34 26.39 -11.90 -6.82
N ARG A 35 25.17 -12.17 -6.41
CA ARG A 35 24.09 -12.50 -7.35
C ARG A 35 23.35 -11.24 -7.75
N LYS A 36 23.59 -10.73 -8.97
CA LYS A 36 22.76 -9.69 -9.59
C LYS A 36 21.28 -10.09 -9.46
N PRO A 37 20.41 -9.25 -8.92
CA PRO A 37 19.00 -9.57 -8.79
C PRO A 37 18.43 -9.86 -10.19
N ARG A 38 17.79 -11.03 -10.33
CA ARG A 38 17.19 -11.43 -11.60
C ARG A 38 15.99 -10.53 -11.85
N LEU A 39 16.02 -9.81 -12.97
CA LEU A 39 14.90 -8.96 -13.38
C LEU A 39 13.63 -9.79 -13.55
N ARG A 40 12.51 -9.23 -13.13
CA ARG A 40 11.17 -9.74 -13.40
C ARG A 40 10.88 -9.67 -14.90
N ARG A 41 9.92 -10.44 -15.38
CA ARG A 41 9.54 -10.49 -16.80
C ARG A 41 9.25 -9.10 -17.36
N TRP A 42 8.36 -8.34 -16.72
CA TRP A 42 8.01 -6.99 -17.16
C TRP A 42 9.22 -6.04 -17.22
N GLN A 43 10.18 -6.17 -16.29
CA GLN A 43 11.40 -5.35 -16.27
C GLN A 43 12.31 -5.67 -17.45
N GLN A 44 12.38 -6.94 -17.84
CA GLN A 44 13.12 -7.37 -19.03
C GLN A 44 12.45 -6.86 -20.31
N GLU A 45 11.12 -6.92 -20.37
CA GLU A 45 10.33 -6.42 -21.50
C GLU A 45 10.44 -4.90 -21.63
N ALA A 46 10.34 -4.15 -20.53
CA ALA A 46 10.52 -2.70 -20.52
C ALA A 46 11.94 -2.29 -20.94
N ALA A 47 12.97 -3.01 -20.46
CA ALA A 47 14.35 -2.75 -20.85
C ALA A 47 14.59 -3.05 -22.34
N ARG A 48 13.95 -4.09 -22.86
CA ARG A 48 13.99 -4.41 -24.30
C ARG A 48 13.28 -3.34 -25.11
N SER A 49 12.08 -2.92 -24.72
CA SER A 49 11.33 -1.83 -25.37
C SER A 49 12.15 -0.55 -25.43
N TRP A 50 12.81 -0.16 -24.34
CA TRP A 50 13.69 1.00 -24.32
C TRP A 50 14.88 0.85 -25.31
N ALA A 51 15.46 -0.35 -25.41
CA ALA A 51 16.58 -0.60 -26.34
C ALA A 51 16.13 -0.60 -27.80
N GLU A 52 14.98 -1.22 -28.10
CA GLU A 52 14.42 -1.36 -29.46
C GLU A 52 13.90 -0.02 -30.01
N THR A 53 13.42 0.90 -29.15
CA THR A 53 13.02 2.26 -29.53
C THR A 53 14.22 3.21 -29.77
N GLY A 54 15.43 2.68 -29.81
CA GLY A 54 16.64 3.48 -30.08
C GLY A 54 17.20 4.19 -28.85
N ARG A 55 16.84 3.76 -27.65
CA ARG A 55 17.26 4.36 -26.37
C ARG A 55 16.94 5.85 -26.30
N PRO A 56 15.65 6.20 -26.28
CA PRO A 56 15.22 7.59 -26.30
C PRO A 56 15.77 8.37 -25.10
N GLU A 57 15.86 9.69 -25.25
CA GLU A 57 16.25 10.56 -24.16
C GLU A 57 15.23 10.51 -23.00
N ASP A 58 13.94 10.55 -23.35
CA ASP A 58 12.83 10.50 -22.40
C ASP A 58 12.12 9.14 -22.50
N PHE A 59 11.94 8.48 -21.37
CA PHE A 59 11.23 7.22 -21.28
C PHE A 59 10.36 7.17 -20.03
N LEU A 60 9.05 7.05 -20.22
CA LEU A 60 8.07 6.96 -19.15
C LEU A 60 7.66 5.51 -18.90
N VAL A 61 7.89 5.04 -17.67
CA VAL A 61 7.39 3.76 -17.20
C VAL A 61 6.31 3.96 -16.17
N GLU A 62 5.10 3.55 -16.52
CA GLU A 62 3.98 3.45 -15.61
C GLU A 62 3.89 2.03 -15.08
N ALA A 63 4.20 1.83 -13.80
CA ALA A 63 4.13 0.51 -13.19
C ALA A 63 3.52 0.57 -11.79
N THR A 64 2.62 -0.38 -11.51
CA THR A 64 1.90 -0.43 -10.23
C THR A 64 2.84 -0.37 -9.04
N PRO A 65 2.46 0.25 -7.91
CA PRO A 65 3.24 0.20 -6.69
C PRO A 65 3.59 -1.24 -6.28
N GLY A 66 4.82 -1.46 -5.81
CA GLY A 66 5.30 -2.83 -5.49
C GLY A 66 5.84 -3.63 -6.67
N ALA A 67 5.69 -3.14 -7.92
CA ALA A 67 6.21 -3.81 -9.12
C ALA A 67 7.74 -3.92 -9.17
N GLY A 68 8.48 -3.08 -8.43
CA GLY A 68 9.94 -3.08 -8.40
C GLY A 68 10.56 -2.06 -9.36
N LYS A 69 9.93 -0.90 -9.54
CA LYS A 69 10.40 0.24 -10.35
C LYS A 69 11.86 0.62 -10.06
N THR A 70 12.22 0.69 -8.78
CA THR A 70 13.57 1.04 -8.32
C THR A 70 14.64 0.08 -8.86
N ALA A 71 14.40 -1.23 -8.78
CA ALA A 71 15.35 -2.24 -9.28
C ALA A 71 15.50 -2.16 -10.80
N PHE A 72 14.42 -1.91 -11.53
CA PHE A 72 14.43 -1.69 -12.97
C PHE A 72 15.27 -0.47 -13.35
N ALA A 73 15.01 0.67 -12.73
CA ALA A 73 15.70 1.93 -13.02
C ALA A 73 17.20 1.85 -12.73
N LEU A 74 17.57 1.25 -11.60
CA LEU A 74 18.99 1.04 -11.25
C LEU A 74 19.69 0.06 -12.18
N HIS A 75 18.97 -0.95 -12.68
CA HIS A 75 19.53 -1.87 -13.69
C HIS A 75 19.89 -1.14 -14.99
N LEU A 76 19.01 -0.29 -15.51
CA LEU A 76 19.29 0.49 -16.71
C LEU A 76 20.45 1.48 -16.48
N ALA A 77 20.42 2.20 -15.36
CA ALA A 77 21.48 3.14 -14.99
C ALA A 77 22.85 2.45 -14.84
N GLN A 78 22.89 1.28 -14.18
CA GLN A 78 24.10 0.47 -14.03
C GLN A 78 24.65 0.05 -15.40
N GLY A 79 23.79 -0.39 -16.32
CA GLY A 79 24.18 -0.74 -17.68
C GLY A 79 24.79 0.45 -18.44
N ALA A 80 24.18 1.64 -18.34
CA ALA A 80 24.67 2.84 -18.99
C ALA A 80 26.02 3.33 -18.43
N LEU A 81 26.19 3.29 -17.10
CA LEU A 81 27.44 3.61 -16.42
C LEU A 81 28.57 2.61 -16.78
N ALA A 82 28.26 1.31 -16.79
CA ALA A 82 29.23 0.25 -17.13
C ALA A 82 29.68 0.31 -18.59
N ALA A 83 28.80 0.71 -19.49
CA ALA A 83 29.10 0.91 -20.91
C ALA A 83 29.75 2.28 -21.21
N HIS A 84 30.00 3.09 -20.17
CA HIS A 84 30.52 4.47 -20.31
C HIS A 84 29.65 5.37 -21.20
N HIS A 85 28.37 5.09 -21.33
CA HIS A 85 27.42 5.93 -22.07
C HIS A 85 27.15 7.22 -21.30
N VAL A 86 27.20 7.18 -19.97
CA VAL A 86 27.07 8.30 -19.05
C VAL A 86 28.10 8.19 -17.93
N GLU A 87 28.47 9.31 -17.32
CA GLU A 87 29.42 9.34 -16.21
C GLU A 87 28.70 9.38 -14.85
N THR A 88 27.49 9.91 -14.84
CA THR A 88 26.73 10.12 -13.58
C THR A 88 25.31 9.57 -13.70
N CYS A 89 24.76 9.18 -12.53
CA CYS A 89 23.36 8.81 -12.35
C CYS A 89 22.75 9.67 -11.23
N THR A 90 21.69 10.40 -11.54
CA THR A 90 20.97 11.22 -10.58
C THR A 90 19.57 10.68 -10.37
N VAL A 91 19.14 10.56 -9.12
CA VAL A 91 17.76 10.22 -8.77
C VAL A 91 17.11 11.44 -8.14
N VAL A 92 15.91 11.79 -8.61
CA VAL A 92 15.08 12.84 -8.01
C VAL A 92 13.80 12.20 -7.49
N CYS A 93 13.48 12.43 -6.23
CA CYS A 93 12.34 11.80 -5.55
C CYS A 93 11.59 12.79 -4.65
N PRO A 94 10.33 12.52 -4.26
CA PRO A 94 9.51 13.48 -3.51
C PRO A 94 10.01 13.79 -2.10
N THR A 95 10.49 12.80 -1.36
CA THR A 95 10.73 12.94 0.09
C THR A 95 12.13 12.52 0.52
N THR A 96 12.59 13.08 1.66
CA THR A 96 13.88 12.70 2.28
C THR A 96 13.92 11.21 2.67
N HIS A 97 12.78 10.63 3.02
CA HIS A 97 12.70 9.20 3.33
C HIS A 97 12.98 8.34 2.08
N LEU A 98 12.35 8.66 0.93
CA LEU A 98 12.62 8.01 -0.35
C LEU A 98 14.07 8.21 -0.80
N ARG A 99 14.64 9.39 -0.57
CA ARG A 99 16.05 9.67 -0.86
C ARG A 99 16.98 8.65 -0.20
N ARG A 100 16.76 8.36 1.08
CA ARG A 100 17.53 7.34 1.81
C ARG A 100 17.30 5.93 1.27
N GLN A 101 16.06 5.58 0.92
CA GLN A 101 15.76 4.26 0.33
C GLN A 101 16.46 4.09 -1.03
N TRP A 102 16.44 5.12 -1.88
CA TRP A 102 17.13 5.10 -3.16
C TRP A 102 18.65 4.96 -3.00
N GLN A 103 19.25 5.66 -2.04
CA GLN A 103 20.68 5.55 -1.74
C GLN A 103 21.07 4.12 -1.35
N ILE A 104 20.32 3.51 -0.43
CA ILE A 104 20.54 2.11 -0.01
C ILE A 104 20.35 1.14 -1.20
N ALA A 105 19.34 1.35 -2.02
CA ALA A 105 19.08 0.50 -3.18
C ALA A 105 20.18 0.64 -4.25
N ALA A 106 20.66 1.85 -4.51
CA ALA A 106 21.74 2.14 -5.44
C ALA A 106 23.06 1.50 -4.97
N HIS A 107 23.40 1.65 -3.68
CA HIS A 107 24.57 0.99 -3.08
C HIS A 107 24.52 -0.53 -3.28
N ARG A 108 23.38 -1.17 -3.02
CA ARG A 108 23.18 -2.62 -3.26
C ARG A 108 23.31 -3.00 -4.75
N ALA A 109 23.01 -2.08 -5.64
CA ALA A 109 23.20 -2.25 -7.10
C ALA A 109 24.63 -1.91 -7.55
N GLY A 110 25.54 -1.55 -6.65
CA GLY A 110 26.92 -1.18 -6.96
C GLY A 110 27.07 0.23 -7.52
N ILE A 111 26.11 1.12 -7.26
CA ILE A 111 26.15 2.54 -7.67
C ILE A 111 26.22 3.40 -6.40
N GLU A 112 27.36 4.04 -6.18
CA GLU A 112 27.52 4.95 -5.05
C GLU A 112 26.91 6.31 -5.37
N LEU A 113 25.82 6.67 -4.68
CA LEU A 113 25.11 7.95 -4.83
C LEU A 113 25.23 8.79 -3.56
N CYS A 114 25.58 10.07 -3.73
CA CYS A 114 25.64 11.03 -2.65
C CYS A 114 24.23 11.51 -2.27
N SER A 115 23.91 11.58 -0.98
CA SER A 115 22.65 12.16 -0.49
C SER A 115 22.79 13.61 -0.03
N GLU A 116 24.02 14.05 0.28
CA GLU A 116 24.33 15.40 0.74
C GLU A 116 25.40 15.99 -0.17
N VAL A 117 24.94 16.68 -1.20
CA VAL A 117 25.84 17.31 -2.16
C VAL A 117 26.40 18.59 -1.53
N ALA A 118 27.61 18.53 -0.98
CA ALA A 118 28.34 19.69 -0.49
C ALA A 118 29.25 20.28 -1.59
N GLY A 119 29.36 21.61 -1.65
CA GLY A 119 30.25 22.30 -2.60
C GLY A 119 29.77 22.31 -4.05
N ALA A 120 30.67 22.67 -4.96
CA ALA A 120 30.38 22.91 -6.38
C ALA A 120 30.67 21.71 -7.29
N ARG A 121 31.24 20.63 -6.76
CA ARG A 121 31.60 19.41 -7.50
C ARG A 121 31.20 18.18 -6.73
N LEU A 122 30.86 17.12 -7.45
CA LEU A 122 30.63 15.81 -6.88
C LEU A 122 31.99 15.20 -6.47
N ASP A 123 32.04 14.59 -5.27
CA ASP A 123 33.21 13.82 -4.86
C ASP A 123 33.39 12.60 -5.76
N ARG A 124 34.64 12.30 -6.12
CA ARG A 124 35.01 11.19 -7.02
C ARG A 124 34.61 9.81 -6.53
N ALA A 125 34.33 9.67 -5.24
CA ALA A 125 33.81 8.45 -4.63
C ALA A 125 32.38 8.13 -5.10
N PHE A 126 31.62 9.12 -5.60
CA PHE A 126 30.24 8.97 -6.01
C PHE A 126 30.09 9.02 -7.52
N ARG A 127 29.14 8.23 -8.01
CA ARG A 127 28.71 8.20 -9.41
C ARG A 127 27.46 9.05 -9.68
N GLY A 128 27.09 9.92 -8.76
CA GLY A 128 25.91 10.78 -8.86
C GLY A 128 25.30 11.13 -7.52
N ALA A 129 24.05 11.54 -7.53
CA ALA A 129 23.36 11.97 -6.32
C ALA A 129 21.91 11.49 -6.25
N VAL A 130 21.36 11.44 -5.04
CA VAL A 130 19.93 11.33 -4.79
C VAL A 130 19.44 12.64 -4.21
N LEU A 131 18.53 13.31 -4.90
CA LEU A 131 17.99 14.63 -4.58
C LEU A 131 16.49 14.56 -4.33
N THR A 132 15.97 15.52 -3.57
CA THR A 132 14.52 15.76 -3.56
C THR A 132 14.15 16.78 -4.63
N TYR A 133 12.89 16.76 -5.10
CA TYR A 133 12.37 17.80 -6.00
C TYR A 133 12.58 19.20 -5.43
N GLN A 134 12.39 19.38 -4.11
CA GLN A 134 12.62 20.65 -3.42
C GLN A 134 14.07 21.13 -3.50
N GLN A 135 15.04 20.24 -3.39
CA GLN A 135 16.45 20.59 -3.55
C GLN A 135 16.76 21.05 -4.98
N VAL A 136 16.22 20.35 -5.98
CA VAL A 136 16.39 20.76 -7.38
C VAL A 136 15.78 22.14 -7.63
N LEU A 137 14.58 22.40 -7.08
CA LEU A 137 13.91 23.70 -7.18
C LEU A 137 14.75 24.84 -6.59
N SER A 138 15.42 24.60 -5.46
CA SER A 138 16.20 25.64 -4.78
C SER A 138 17.46 26.07 -5.54
N GLU A 139 18.13 25.14 -6.23
CA GLU A 139 19.43 25.40 -6.90
C GLU A 139 19.57 24.71 -8.27
N PRO A 140 18.64 24.92 -9.24
CA PRO A 140 18.62 24.15 -10.48
C PRO A 140 19.90 24.33 -11.32
N GLY A 141 20.46 25.53 -11.37
CA GLY A 141 21.70 25.83 -12.10
C GLY A 141 22.94 25.15 -11.51
N ARG A 142 22.96 24.88 -10.21
CA ARG A 142 24.01 24.07 -9.57
C ARG A 142 23.98 22.65 -10.05
N TYR A 143 22.80 22.02 -10.00
CA TYR A 143 22.63 20.62 -10.40
C TYR A 143 22.83 20.42 -11.90
N ARG A 144 22.48 21.39 -12.75
CA ARG A 144 22.81 21.38 -14.18
C ARG A 144 24.31 21.22 -14.40
N ARG A 145 25.12 22.06 -13.74
CA ARG A 145 26.59 22.05 -13.91
C ARG A 145 27.24 20.75 -13.41
N MET A 146 26.68 20.14 -12.38
CA MET A 146 27.29 18.97 -11.73
C MET A 146 26.82 17.63 -12.31
N LEU A 147 25.57 17.56 -12.72
CA LEU A 147 24.84 16.30 -12.93
C LEU A 147 24.02 16.31 -14.24
N GLY A 148 23.91 17.47 -14.89
CA GLY A 148 22.92 17.70 -15.94
C GLY A 148 23.08 16.83 -17.19
N ALA A 149 24.28 16.37 -17.52
CA ALA A 149 24.54 15.55 -18.72
C ALA A 149 24.47 14.03 -18.49
N GLY A 150 24.08 13.58 -17.28
CA GLY A 150 24.09 12.18 -16.88
C GLY A 150 22.82 11.42 -17.24
N TRP A 151 22.64 10.29 -16.55
CA TRP A 151 21.39 9.54 -16.47
C TRP A 151 20.53 10.10 -15.35
N VAL A 152 19.29 10.46 -15.61
CA VAL A 152 18.38 11.01 -14.61
C VAL A 152 17.18 10.08 -14.42
N ILE A 153 16.87 9.77 -13.18
CA ILE A 153 15.69 8.99 -12.77
C ILE A 153 14.77 9.95 -12.01
N LEU A 154 13.54 10.13 -12.50
CA LEU A 154 12.50 10.94 -11.87
C LEU A 154 11.48 9.99 -11.23
N ASP A 155 11.62 9.74 -9.92
CA ASP A 155 10.73 8.84 -9.20
C ASP A 155 9.46 9.56 -8.75
N GLU A 156 8.30 8.89 -8.95
CA GLU A 156 6.96 9.46 -8.74
C GLU A 156 6.84 10.83 -9.44
N CYS A 157 7.13 10.84 -10.73
CA CYS A 157 7.27 12.05 -11.57
C CYS A 157 6.05 12.97 -11.58
N HIS A 158 4.87 12.48 -11.16
CA HIS A 158 3.67 13.30 -11.00
C HIS A 158 3.81 14.37 -9.90
N HIS A 159 4.76 14.21 -8.95
CA HIS A 159 5.12 15.26 -8.00
C HIS A 159 5.99 16.37 -8.62
N ALA A 160 6.55 16.14 -9.79
CA ALA A 160 7.45 17.08 -10.47
C ALA A 160 6.77 18.36 -10.95
N GLY A 161 5.55 18.60 -10.58
CA GLY A 161 4.82 19.70 -11.15
C GLY A 161 3.80 20.33 -10.22
N GLU A 162 4.00 20.33 -8.92
CA GLU A 162 3.18 21.14 -7.99
C GLU A 162 3.42 22.65 -8.23
N GLY A 163 3.19 23.10 -9.48
CA GLY A 163 3.37 24.43 -9.96
C GLY A 163 4.37 24.53 -11.12
N ARG A 164 4.23 25.55 -11.99
CA ARG A 164 5.12 25.79 -13.15
C ARG A 164 6.59 25.89 -12.76
N SER A 165 6.90 26.43 -11.58
CA SER A 165 8.26 26.60 -11.09
C SER A 165 9.05 25.28 -10.94
N TRP A 166 8.38 24.16 -10.65
CA TRP A 166 9.03 22.86 -10.54
C TRP A 166 9.39 22.28 -11.91
N ALA A 167 8.48 22.40 -12.87
CA ALA A 167 8.73 21.97 -14.23
C ALA A 167 9.90 22.73 -14.85
N ASP A 168 9.93 24.05 -14.67
CA ASP A 168 10.99 24.92 -15.17
C ASP A 168 12.34 24.60 -14.50
N ALA A 169 12.34 24.35 -13.19
CA ALA A 169 13.56 23.99 -12.45
C ALA A 169 14.14 22.65 -12.92
N LEU A 170 13.30 21.66 -13.15
CA LEU A 170 13.72 20.35 -13.68
C LEU A 170 14.22 20.46 -15.12
N ALA A 171 13.52 21.19 -15.97
CA ALA A 171 13.94 21.45 -17.34
C ALA A 171 15.28 22.17 -17.37
N HIS A 172 15.49 23.16 -16.49
CA HIS A 172 16.76 23.86 -16.38
C HIS A 172 17.90 22.97 -15.87
N ALA A 173 17.62 22.11 -14.87
CA ALA A 173 18.64 21.26 -14.26
C ALA A 173 19.04 20.08 -15.16
N PHE A 174 18.09 19.46 -15.85
CA PHE A 174 18.26 18.18 -16.50
C PHE A 174 17.81 18.14 -17.98
N GLY A 175 17.55 19.30 -18.59
CA GLY A 175 17.18 19.39 -20.00
C GLY A 175 18.24 18.82 -20.95
N GLU A 176 19.53 18.85 -20.55
CA GLU A 176 20.67 18.34 -21.32
C GLU A 176 21.07 16.90 -20.91
N ALA A 177 20.27 16.25 -20.05
CA ALA A 177 20.54 14.87 -19.64
C ALA A 177 20.47 13.93 -20.84
N ARG A 178 21.43 12.99 -20.92
CA ARG A 178 21.47 12.02 -22.01
C ARG A 178 20.25 11.09 -22.00
N HIS A 179 19.78 10.73 -20.82
CA HIS A 179 18.57 9.92 -20.64
C HIS A 179 17.82 10.36 -19.37
N ARG A 180 16.51 10.49 -19.49
CA ARG A 180 15.57 10.79 -18.41
C ARG A 180 14.55 9.68 -18.32
N LEU A 181 14.65 8.88 -17.26
CA LEU A 181 13.72 7.81 -16.97
C LEU A 181 12.70 8.30 -15.94
N SER A 182 11.48 8.51 -16.36
CA SER A 182 10.36 8.89 -15.50
C SER A 182 9.63 7.64 -15.00
N LEU A 183 9.41 7.55 -13.70
CA LEU A 183 8.72 6.45 -13.03
C LEU A 183 7.48 6.97 -12.35
N SER A 184 6.35 6.29 -12.53
CA SER A 184 5.13 6.57 -11.78
C SER A 184 4.32 5.30 -11.55
N GLY A 185 3.52 5.28 -10.48
CA GLY A 185 2.43 4.30 -10.32
C GLY A 185 1.21 4.69 -11.16
N THR A 186 1.12 5.99 -11.48
CA THR A 186 0.04 6.63 -12.25
C THR A 186 0.63 7.89 -12.88
N ALA A 187 0.72 7.93 -14.18
CA ALA A 187 1.32 9.07 -14.88
C ALA A 187 0.30 10.18 -15.22
N PHE A 188 -0.66 10.42 -14.34
CA PHE A 188 -1.62 11.52 -14.48
C PHE A 188 -1.64 12.42 -13.25
N ARG A 189 -2.11 13.63 -13.43
CA ARG A 189 -2.21 14.66 -12.41
C ARG A 189 -3.65 15.14 -12.28
N SER A 190 -3.93 15.71 -11.12
CA SER A 190 -5.22 16.35 -10.82
C SER A 190 -5.28 17.83 -11.22
N ASP A 191 -4.18 18.39 -11.73
CA ASP A 191 -4.09 19.77 -12.20
C ASP A 191 -3.72 19.86 -13.70
N ASP A 192 -3.89 21.02 -14.31
CA ASP A 192 -3.64 21.29 -15.72
C ASP A 192 -2.15 21.43 -16.09
N CYS A 193 -1.24 21.19 -15.14
CA CYS A 193 0.19 21.34 -15.38
C CYS A 193 0.78 20.08 -16.01
N ARG A 194 1.49 20.24 -17.13
CA ARG A 194 2.22 19.14 -17.77
C ARG A 194 3.41 18.72 -16.89
N ILE A 195 3.61 17.40 -16.78
CA ILE A 195 4.81 16.85 -16.15
C ILE A 195 5.96 17.00 -17.14
N PRO A 196 7.11 17.54 -16.75
CA PRO A 196 8.25 17.72 -17.66
C PRO A 196 8.78 16.36 -18.16
N PHE A 197 9.30 16.35 -19.39
CA PHE A 197 9.89 15.18 -20.05
C PHE A 197 8.90 14.02 -20.29
N ILE A 198 7.60 14.30 -20.30
CA ILE A 198 6.55 13.34 -20.62
C ILE A 198 5.81 13.75 -21.88
N ARG A 199 5.57 12.81 -22.76
CA ARG A 199 4.75 13.01 -23.95
C ARG A 199 3.27 12.93 -23.58
N TYR A 200 2.46 13.71 -24.27
CA TYR A 200 1.01 13.73 -24.15
C TYR A 200 0.40 13.48 -25.52
N ASP A 201 -0.69 12.74 -25.55
CA ASP A 201 -1.48 12.53 -26.75
C ASP A 201 -2.34 13.77 -27.12
N ALA A 202 -3.16 13.66 -28.17
CA ALA A 202 -4.03 14.73 -28.63
C ALA A 202 -5.09 15.15 -27.61
N ASP A 203 -5.47 14.24 -26.72
CA ASP A 203 -6.48 14.46 -25.68
C ASP A 203 -5.85 14.96 -24.36
N GLY A 204 -4.53 15.20 -24.37
CA GLY A 204 -3.79 15.68 -23.20
C GLY A 204 -3.53 14.58 -22.14
N VAL A 205 -3.65 13.32 -22.50
CA VAL A 205 -3.34 12.20 -21.64
C VAL A 205 -1.87 11.83 -21.77
N SER A 206 -1.20 11.55 -20.64
CA SER A 206 0.21 11.14 -20.65
C SER A 206 0.40 9.81 -21.38
N ALA A 207 1.30 9.80 -22.37
CA ALA A 207 1.64 8.63 -23.16
C ALA A 207 2.82 7.89 -22.54
N ALA A 208 2.55 6.83 -21.77
CA ALA A 208 3.58 5.98 -21.22
C ALA A 208 4.24 5.13 -22.32
N ASP A 209 5.57 5.06 -22.30
CA ASP A 209 6.34 4.22 -23.24
C ASP A 209 6.26 2.74 -22.87
N TYR A 210 6.06 2.45 -21.59
CA TYR A 210 5.81 1.10 -21.09
C TYR A 210 4.82 1.14 -19.91
N ARG A 211 3.83 0.26 -19.93
CA ARG A 211 2.84 0.10 -18.85
C ARG A 211 2.88 -1.30 -18.26
N TYR A 212 2.82 -1.36 -16.95
CA TYR A 212 2.66 -2.59 -16.17
C TYR A 212 1.61 -2.37 -15.09
N GLY A 213 0.37 -2.66 -15.43
CA GLY A 213 -0.80 -2.40 -14.61
C GLY A 213 -0.93 -3.33 -13.39
N TYR A 214 -1.89 -3.02 -12.52
CA TYR A 214 -2.20 -3.84 -11.35
C TYR A 214 -2.67 -5.25 -11.74
N GLY A 215 -3.49 -5.37 -12.78
CA GLY A 215 -3.99 -6.66 -13.26
C GLY A 215 -2.89 -7.59 -13.75
N GLU A 216 -1.90 -7.08 -14.49
CA GLU A 216 -0.74 -7.85 -14.94
C GLU A 216 0.15 -8.27 -13.77
N ALA A 217 0.41 -7.32 -12.85
CA ALA A 217 1.22 -7.59 -11.67
C ALA A 217 0.59 -8.65 -10.75
N LEU A 218 -0.75 -8.71 -10.72
CA LEU A 218 -1.49 -9.72 -9.97
C LEU A 218 -1.36 -11.10 -10.62
N LYS A 219 -1.45 -11.21 -11.95
CA LYS A 219 -1.23 -12.46 -12.70
C LYS A 219 0.17 -13.01 -12.51
N ASP A 220 1.16 -12.12 -12.53
CA ASP A 220 2.56 -12.48 -12.34
C ASP A 220 2.89 -12.80 -10.86
N GLY A 221 1.93 -12.67 -9.93
CA GLY A 221 2.14 -12.86 -8.49
C GLY A 221 3.08 -11.84 -7.85
N VAL A 222 3.27 -10.70 -8.50
CA VAL A 222 4.15 -9.61 -8.05
C VAL A 222 3.48 -8.77 -6.96
N VAL A 223 2.15 -8.67 -7.02
CA VAL A 223 1.31 -8.00 -6.04
C VAL A 223 0.21 -8.94 -5.57
N ARG A 224 -0.39 -8.62 -4.42
CA ARG A 224 -1.52 -9.38 -3.88
C ARG A 224 -2.86 -8.69 -4.18
N PRO A 225 -3.98 -9.45 -4.17
CA PRO A 225 -5.30 -8.89 -4.35
C PRO A 225 -5.70 -8.03 -3.15
N VAL A 226 -6.35 -6.89 -3.44
CA VAL A 226 -6.99 -6.04 -2.45
C VAL A 226 -8.50 -6.12 -2.64
N TYR A 227 -9.22 -6.37 -1.55
CA TYR A 227 -10.67 -6.33 -1.49
C TYR A 227 -11.12 -5.02 -0.87
N PHE A 228 -12.07 -4.36 -1.50
CA PHE A 228 -12.63 -3.11 -1.02
C PHE A 228 -13.91 -3.42 -0.25
N VAL A 229 -13.94 -3.02 1.01
CA VAL A 229 -15.09 -3.23 1.91
C VAL A 229 -15.67 -1.87 2.21
N SER A 230 -16.84 -1.58 1.66
CA SER A 230 -17.50 -0.29 1.88
C SER A 230 -18.65 -0.40 2.87
N PHE A 231 -18.82 0.63 3.67
CA PHE A 231 -19.95 0.79 4.55
C PHE A 231 -20.77 1.99 4.12
N GLY A 232 -22.06 1.77 3.92
CA GLY A 232 -23.06 2.81 3.85
C GLY A 232 -23.38 3.37 5.23
N GLY A 233 -24.53 3.95 5.35
CA GLY A 233 -25.06 4.49 6.60
C GLY A 233 -25.66 5.87 6.42
N GLU A 234 -26.17 6.40 7.51
CA GLU A 234 -26.81 7.70 7.58
C GLU A 234 -25.91 8.68 8.32
N THR A 235 -25.89 9.91 7.85
CA THR A 235 -25.11 10.99 8.45
C THR A 235 -26.00 12.19 8.72
N THR A 236 -25.72 12.87 9.81
CA THR A 236 -26.42 14.09 10.18
C THR A 236 -25.41 15.18 10.53
N TRP A 237 -25.59 16.37 9.96
CA TRP A 237 -24.71 17.51 10.19
C TRP A 237 -25.48 18.83 10.22
N TYR A 238 -24.85 19.88 10.75
CA TYR A 238 -25.29 21.26 10.60
C TYR A 238 -24.48 21.98 9.54
N LYS A 239 -25.14 22.73 8.68
CA LYS A 239 -24.50 23.66 7.75
C LYS A 239 -25.44 24.85 7.51
N GLY A 240 -24.94 26.09 7.65
CA GLY A 240 -25.74 27.31 7.46
C GLY A 240 -26.93 27.40 8.40
N GLY A 241 -26.79 27.00 9.66
CA GLY A 241 -27.89 27.03 10.65
C GLY A 241 -28.96 25.96 10.41
N GLN A 242 -28.83 25.08 9.40
CA GLN A 242 -29.82 24.05 9.10
C GLN A 242 -29.26 22.65 9.39
N LYS A 243 -30.08 21.82 10.02
CA LYS A 243 -29.80 20.40 10.21
C LYS A 243 -30.05 19.66 8.90
N ARG A 244 -29.04 18.94 8.43
CA ARG A 244 -29.08 18.12 7.23
C ARG A 244 -28.95 16.65 7.61
N HIS A 245 -29.60 15.78 6.83
CA HIS A 245 -29.55 14.33 6.99
C HIS A 245 -29.49 13.68 5.62
N ALA A 246 -28.55 12.74 5.44
CA ALA A 246 -28.48 11.97 4.20
C ALA A 246 -27.77 10.62 4.39
N ALA A 247 -28.24 9.61 3.66
CA ALA A 247 -27.58 8.35 3.49
C ALA A 247 -26.58 8.39 2.31
N PHE A 248 -25.68 7.41 2.21
CA PHE A 248 -24.66 7.39 1.16
C PHE A 248 -25.22 7.10 -0.24
N ASP A 249 -26.36 6.47 -0.35
CA ASP A 249 -27.09 6.21 -1.60
C ASP A 249 -27.85 7.42 -2.15
N HIS A 250 -28.00 8.49 -1.37
CA HIS A 250 -28.63 9.73 -1.83
C HIS A 250 -27.68 10.50 -2.75
N ALA A 251 -28.18 10.88 -3.92
CA ALA A 251 -27.49 11.82 -4.81
C ALA A 251 -27.54 13.22 -4.17
N LEU A 252 -26.38 13.82 -3.96
CA LEU A 252 -26.21 15.13 -3.33
C LEU A 252 -25.36 16.05 -4.18
N PRO A 253 -25.59 17.38 -4.12
CA PRO A 253 -24.65 18.35 -4.65
C PRO A 253 -23.25 18.14 -4.03
N ARG A 254 -22.21 18.51 -4.75
CA ARG A 254 -20.80 18.25 -4.38
C ARG A 254 -20.43 18.69 -2.96
N GLU A 255 -20.88 19.88 -2.56
CA GLU A 255 -20.60 20.40 -1.21
C GLU A 255 -21.28 19.60 -0.11
N GLU A 256 -22.51 19.16 -0.34
CA GLU A 256 -23.26 18.35 0.62
C GLU A 256 -22.72 16.92 0.68
N ALA A 257 -22.29 16.37 -0.46
CA ALA A 257 -21.59 15.08 -0.50
C ALA A 257 -20.25 15.14 0.28
N ALA A 258 -19.50 16.23 0.16
CA ALA A 258 -18.29 16.45 0.94
C ALA A 258 -18.59 16.58 2.45
N ALA A 259 -19.65 17.28 2.83
CA ALA A 259 -20.10 17.41 4.22
C ALA A 259 -20.54 16.05 4.79
N ARG A 260 -21.29 15.26 4.02
CA ARG A 260 -21.66 13.88 4.36
C ARG A 260 -20.43 13.03 4.63
N LEU A 261 -19.47 13.05 3.72
CA LEU A 261 -18.23 12.28 3.87
C LEU A 261 -17.45 12.72 5.12
N ARG A 262 -17.26 14.01 5.35
CA ARG A 262 -16.60 14.54 6.56
C ARG A 262 -17.31 14.09 7.84
N THR A 263 -18.63 14.06 7.85
CA THR A 263 -19.43 13.60 9.00
C THR A 263 -19.25 12.11 9.28
N ALA A 264 -19.21 11.28 8.24
CA ALA A 264 -18.95 9.85 8.38
C ALA A 264 -17.54 9.58 8.93
N LEU A 265 -16.58 10.38 8.51
CA LEU A 265 -15.18 10.26 8.92
C LEU A 265 -14.88 10.88 10.30
N ASP A 266 -15.86 11.49 10.97
CA ASP A 266 -15.65 11.98 12.34
C ASP A 266 -15.17 10.85 13.27
N ALA A 267 -14.07 11.08 13.99
CA ALA A 267 -13.44 10.05 14.83
C ALA A 267 -14.36 9.54 15.95
N GLY A 268 -15.28 10.40 16.46
CA GLY A 268 -16.28 10.06 17.45
C GLY A 268 -17.53 9.38 16.86
N GLY A 269 -17.69 9.45 15.55
CA GLY A 269 -18.89 8.98 14.85
C GLY A 269 -19.06 7.47 14.86
N GLY A 270 -20.33 7.02 14.71
CA GLY A 270 -20.66 5.60 14.68
C GLY A 270 -20.07 4.89 13.47
N TRP A 271 -20.03 5.54 12.29
CA TRP A 271 -19.43 4.97 11.09
C TRP A 271 -17.95 4.63 11.30
N MET A 272 -17.16 5.58 11.81
CA MET A 272 -15.74 5.39 12.07
C MET A 272 -15.50 4.28 13.09
N GLY A 273 -16.27 4.27 14.19
CA GLY A 273 -16.18 3.21 15.20
C GLY A 273 -16.42 1.83 14.58
N HIS A 274 -17.48 1.69 13.79
CA HIS A 274 -17.82 0.44 13.10
C HIS A 274 -16.71 0.00 12.11
N ALA A 275 -16.20 0.91 11.29
CA ALA A 275 -15.14 0.62 10.34
C ALA A 275 -13.84 0.13 11.05
N LEU A 276 -13.45 0.80 12.13
CA LEU A 276 -12.27 0.43 12.92
C LEU A 276 -12.42 -0.93 13.59
N GLU A 277 -13.57 -1.24 14.18
CA GLU A 277 -13.84 -2.54 14.79
C GLU A 277 -13.80 -3.68 13.77
N ARG A 278 -14.44 -3.50 12.63
CA ARG A 278 -14.47 -4.51 11.57
C ARG A 278 -13.09 -4.73 10.98
N ALA A 279 -12.36 -3.65 10.72
CA ALA A 279 -10.98 -3.72 10.25
C ALA A 279 -10.07 -4.42 11.28
N HIS A 280 -10.25 -4.15 12.57
CA HIS A 280 -9.48 -4.79 13.62
C HIS A 280 -9.77 -6.29 13.72
N ARG A 281 -11.04 -6.70 13.69
CA ARG A 281 -11.42 -8.13 13.65
C ARG A 281 -10.77 -8.83 12.45
N ARG A 282 -10.79 -8.19 11.28
CA ARG A 282 -10.13 -8.73 10.07
C ARG A 282 -8.62 -8.88 10.26
N LEU A 283 -7.97 -7.88 10.87
CA LEU A 283 -6.54 -7.94 11.14
C LEU A 283 -6.20 -9.09 12.10
N LEU A 284 -6.97 -9.25 13.17
CA LEU A 284 -6.80 -10.37 14.10
C LEU A 284 -6.98 -11.72 13.39
N ASP A 285 -7.98 -11.85 12.55
CA ASP A 285 -8.22 -13.07 11.77
C ASP A 285 -7.02 -13.39 10.85
N ILE A 286 -6.48 -12.39 10.14
CA ILE A 286 -5.28 -12.55 9.32
C ILE A 286 -4.07 -12.98 10.17
N ARG A 287 -3.87 -12.36 11.33
CA ARG A 287 -2.79 -12.72 12.26
C ARG A 287 -2.91 -14.15 12.77
N LEU A 288 -4.12 -14.57 13.04
CA LEU A 288 -4.41 -15.93 13.47
C LEU A 288 -4.27 -16.97 12.35
N ARG A 289 -4.36 -16.58 11.08
CA ARG A 289 -4.24 -17.47 9.91
C ARG A 289 -2.83 -17.61 9.36
N GLY A 290 -1.82 -17.29 10.11
CA GLY A 290 -0.42 -17.55 9.75
C GLY A 290 0.40 -16.32 9.35
N HIS A 291 -0.17 -15.10 9.39
CA HIS A 291 0.59 -13.87 9.23
C HIS A 291 0.62 -13.11 10.58
N ALA A 292 1.27 -13.68 11.57
CA ALA A 292 1.23 -13.23 12.97
C ALA A 292 1.65 -11.77 13.20
N ASP A 293 2.44 -11.20 12.31
CA ASP A 293 2.91 -9.81 12.32
C ASP A 293 2.18 -8.90 11.32
N ALA A 294 1.09 -9.37 10.69
CA ALA A 294 0.29 -8.53 9.79
C ALA A 294 -0.05 -7.18 10.44
N GLY A 295 0.03 -6.11 9.67
CA GLY A 295 -0.24 -4.75 10.11
C GLY A 295 -1.49 -4.14 9.47
N GLY A 296 -2.06 -3.15 10.15
CA GLY A 296 -3.12 -2.30 9.64
C GLY A 296 -2.66 -0.85 9.50
N LEU A 297 -3.20 -0.13 8.53
CA LEU A 297 -2.95 1.27 8.23
C LEU A 297 -4.27 2.05 8.29
N VAL A 298 -4.32 3.14 9.06
CA VAL A 298 -5.40 4.12 8.98
C VAL A 298 -4.86 5.39 8.34
N VAL A 299 -5.48 5.84 7.25
CA VAL A 299 -5.09 7.06 6.53
C VAL A 299 -6.05 8.17 6.90
N CYS A 300 -5.57 9.21 7.58
CA CYS A 300 -6.36 10.29 8.15
C CYS A 300 -6.29 11.59 7.34
N MET A 301 -7.25 12.49 7.56
CA MET A 301 -7.36 13.79 6.88
C MET A 301 -6.20 14.72 7.24
N ASP A 302 -5.98 14.88 8.54
CA ASP A 302 -5.00 15.78 9.15
C ASP A 302 -4.50 15.20 10.48
N GLN A 303 -3.59 15.90 11.12
CA GLN A 303 -2.94 15.46 12.34
C GLN A 303 -3.86 15.42 13.57
N ALA A 304 -4.74 16.39 13.70
CA ALA A 304 -5.72 16.44 14.80
C ALA A 304 -6.68 15.26 14.70
N HIS A 305 -7.14 14.97 13.49
CA HIS A 305 -7.95 13.81 13.18
C HIS A 305 -7.20 12.50 13.45
N ALA A 306 -5.94 12.40 13.04
CA ALA A 306 -5.11 11.21 13.25
C ALA A 306 -4.96 10.88 14.76
N ARG A 307 -4.76 11.90 15.61
CA ARG A 307 -4.69 11.71 17.07
C ARG A 307 -6.01 11.19 17.63
N LYS A 308 -7.15 11.81 17.25
CA LYS A 308 -8.50 11.38 17.68
C LYS A 308 -8.81 9.94 17.23
N VAL A 309 -8.48 9.58 15.99
CA VAL A 309 -8.67 8.23 15.46
C VAL A 309 -7.76 7.22 16.17
N ALA A 310 -6.52 7.59 16.49
CA ALA A 310 -5.62 6.74 17.27
C ALA A 310 -6.15 6.47 18.67
N ASP A 311 -6.68 7.49 19.37
CA ASP A 311 -7.32 7.34 20.66
C ASP A 311 -8.59 6.48 20.57
N ARG A 312 -9.41 6.71 19.54
CA ARG A 312 -10.60 5.88 19.29
C ARG A 312 -10.24 4.41 19.06
N LEU A 313 -9.22 4.15 18.25
CA LEU A 313 -8.74 2.78 17.99
C LEU A 313 -8.21 2.11 19.27
N ARG A 314 -7.45 2.85 20.09
CA ARG A 314 -7.01 2.37 21.41
C ARG A 314 -8.17 2.03 22.33
N HIS A 315 -9.19 2.88 22.38
CA HIS A 315 -10.39 2.65 23.19
C HIS A 315 -11.16 1.39 22.76
N LEU A 316 -11.33 1.20 21.43
CA LEU A 316 -12.09 0.07 20.87
C LEU A 316 -11.34 -1.27 20.98
N THR A 317 -10.02 -1.24 20.91
CA THR A 317 -9.23 -2.47 20.73
C THR A 317 -8.28 -2.78 21.89
N GLY A 318 -8.06 -1.83 22.80
CA GLY A 318 -7.02 -1.92 23.83
C GLY A 318 -5.57 -1.81 23.29
N ILE A 319 -5.40 -1.63 21.97
CA ILE A 319 -4.07 -1.58 21.32
C ILE A 319 -3.69 -0.13 21.05
N THR A 320 -2.53 0.29 21.51
CA THR A 320 -1.96 1.60 21.17
C THR A 320 -1.35 1.56 19.77
N PRO A 321 -1.90 2.30 18.80
CA PRO A 321 -1.33 2.36 17.45
C PRO A 321 -0.05 3.21 17.43
N ALA A 322 0.85 2.94 16.48
CA ALA A 322 1.89 3.87 16.10
C ALA A 322 1.23 5.07 15.37
N VAL A 323 1.68 6.29 15.65
CA VAL A 323 1.16 7.50 15.00
C VAL A 323 2.30 8.18 14.26
N ALA A 324 2.14 8.39 12.96
CA ALA A 324 3.13 9.03 12.10
C ALA A 324 2.53 10.30 11.47
N LEU A 325 3.03 11.46 11.89
CA LEU A 325 2.54 12.78 11.48
C LEU A 325 3.62 13.49 10.64
N SER A 326 3.20 14.29 9.67
CA SER A 326 4.12 14.89 8.68
C SER A 326 5.08 15.92 9.27
N ASP A 327 4.71 16.61 10.33
CA ASP A 327 5.50 17.62 11.04
C ASP A 327 6.30 17.06 12.23
N ASP A 328 6.14 15.75 12.51
CA ASP A 328 6.93 15.08 13.54
C ASP A 328 8.30 14.72 12.95
N PRO A 329 9.41 15.30 13.47
CA PRO A 329 10.76 14.94 13.04
C PRO A 329 11.04 13.44 13.16
N ASP A 330 10.39 12.77 14.11
CA ASP A 330 10.55 11.34 14.37
C ASP A 330 9.63 10.44 13.53
N ALA A 331 8.77 11.00 12.68
CA ALA A 331 7.82 10.23 11.88
C ALA A 331 8.50 9.09 11.09
N SER A 332 9.65 9.36 10.47
CA SER A 332 10.43 8.34 9.75
C SER A 332 10.94 7.22 10.65
N ALA A 333 11.33 7.54 11.89
CA ALA A 333 11.77 6.56 12.88
C ALA A 333 10.58 5.72 13.39
N VAL A 334 9.41 6.34 13.61
CA VAL A 334 8.17 5.64 13.97
C VAL A 334 7.77 4.65 12.88
N ILE A 335 7.78 5.07 11.63
CA ILE A 335 7.46 4.21 10.48
C ILE A 335 8.46 3.06 10.37
N SER A 336 9.76 3.32 10.49
CA SER A 336 10.80 2.30 10.41
C SER A 336 10.67 1.27 11.55
N ARG A 337 10.41 1.72 12.78
CA ARG A 337 10.15 0.83 13.93
C ARG A 337 8.87 0.01 13.72
N PHE A 338 7.82 0.62 13.20
CA PHE A 338 6.59 -0.11 12.88
C PHE A 338 6.84 -1.13 11.78
N ALA A 339 7.57 -0.80 10.72
CA ALA A 339 7.88 -1.71 9.61
C ALA A 339 8.66 -2.93 10.04
N ALA A 340 9.66 -2.76 10.92
CA ALA A 340 10.49 -3.84 11.46
C ALA A 340 9.83 -4.61 12.62
N GLY A 341 8.81 -4.02 13.25
CA GLY A 341 8.18 -4.56 14.45
C GLY A 341 6.94 -5.41 14.16
N ARG A 342 6.25 -5.79 15.25
CA ARG A 342 4.99 -6.55 15.23
C ARG A 342 3.76 -5.73 15.63
N GLY A 343 3.87 -4.40 15.69
CA GLY A 343 2.76 -3.52 16.02
C GLY A 343 1.54 -3.78 15.13
N ALA A 344 0.33 -3.70 15.70
CA ALA A 344 -0.88 -4.04 14.96
C ALA A 344 -1.30 -2.92 14.02
N TRP A 345 -1.21 -1.66 14.47
CA TRP A 345 -1.75 -0.53 13.73
C TRP A 345 -0.75 0.62 13.61
N ILE A 346 -0.79 1.28 12.46
CA ILE A 346 -0.20 2.60 12.24
C ILE A 346 -1.29 3.53 11.73
N VAL A 347 -1.37 4.72 12.36
CA VAL A 347 -2.25 5.83 11.95
C VAL A 347 -1.36 6.89 11.34
N ALA A 348 -1.68 7.32 10.11
CA ALA A 348 -0.85 8.24 9.36
C ALA A 348 -1.68 9.31 8.65
N VAL A 349 -1.09 10.48 8.44
CA VAL A 349 -1.67 11.56 7.63
C VAL A 349 -1.27 11.37 6.17
N ARG A 350 -2.02 11.97 5.24
CA ARG A 350 -1.85 11.90 3.78
C ARG A 350 -0.41 11.84 3.28
N GLN A 351 0.44 12.73 3.76
CA GLN A 351 1.83 12.83 3.28
C GLN A 351 2.73 11.67 3.72
N VAL A 352 2.45 11.06 4.89
CA VAL A 352 3.24 9.93 5.39
C VAL A 352 2.87 8.62 4.68
N SER A 353 1.74 8.58 3.99
CA SER A 353 1.36 7.43 3.15
C SER A 353 2.25 7.26 1.92
N GLU A 354 3.07 8.26 1.56
CA GLU A 354 4.00 8.22 0.43
C GLU A 354 5.39 7.74 0.85
N GLY A 355 5.99 6.86 0.05
CA GLY A 355 7.41 6.48 0.20
C GLY A 355 7.73 5.38 1.22
N THR A 356 6.77 4.85 2.00
CA THR A 356 7.07 3.79 2.98
C THR A 356 6.80 2.41 2.43
N ASP A 357 7.79 1.51 2.57
CA ASP A 357 7.65 0.10 2.21
C ASP A 357 7.40 -0.76 3.45
N ILE A 358 6.14 -1.13 3.68
CA ILE A 358 5.73 -1.99 4.79
C ILE A 358 4.97 -3.22 4.24
N PRO A 359 5.66 -4.27 3.80
CA PRO A 359 5.03 -5.41 3.11
C PRO A 359 4.00 -6.16 3.96
N ARG A 360 4.09 -6.08 5.29
CA ARG A 360 3.18 -6.74 6.21
C ARG A 360 1.81 -6.05 6.39
N LEU A 361 1.57 -4.88 5.76
CA LEU A 361 0.25 -4.22 5.78
C LEU A 361 -0.78 -5.04 5.02
N ARG A 362 -1.84 -5.46 5.67
CA ARG A 362 -2.91 -6.32 5.12
C ARG A 362 -4.30 -5.70 5.21
N VAL A 363 -4.49 -4.73 6.09
CA VAL A 363 -5.77 -4.07 6.33
C VAL A 363 -5.57 -2.57 6.29
N GLY A 364 -6.41 -1.87 5.53
CA GLY A 364 -6.46 -0.41 5.46
C GLY A 364 -7.81 0.13 5.92
N VAL A 365 -7.83 1.32 6.50
CA VAL A 365 -9.04 2.09 6.77
C VAL A 365 -8.90 3.48 6.15
N TRP A 366 -9.85 3.83 5.30
CA TRP A 366 -9.92 5.13 4.64
C TRP A 366 -10.60 6.14 5.57
N ALA A 367 -9.80 6.92 6.26
CA ALA A 367 -10.25 7.95 7.20
C ALA A 367 -9.87 9.36 6.68
N THR A 368 -9.96 9.58 5.35
CA THR A 368 -9.61 10.85 4.73
C THR A 368 -10.68 11.28 3.71
N ASN A 369 -10.87 12.58 3.58
CA ASN A 369 -11.76 13.20 2.60
C ASN A 369 -11.13 13.34 1.20
N ALA A 370 -9.88 12.92 1.02
CA ALA A 370 -9.27 12.87 -0.30
C ALA A 370 -10.00 11.85 -1.18
N SER A 371 -10.40 12.25 -2.39
CA SER A 371 -11.18 11.42 -3.32
C SER A 371 -10.55 11.34 -4.72
N THR A 372 -9.28 11.73 -4.86
CA THR A 372 -8.60 11.65 -6.16
C THR A 372 -8.16 10.22 -6.45
N GLU A 373 -8.23 9.80 -7.70
CA GLU A 373 -7.79 8.47 -8.14
C GLU A 373 -6.32 8.22 -7.82
N LEU A 374 -5.46 9.23 -8.06
CA LEU A 374 -4.04 9.15 -7.75
C LEU A 374 -3.81 8.75 -6.28
N PHE A 375 -4.44 9.48 -5.36
CA PHE A 375 -4.28 9.21 -3.94
C PHE A 375 -4.88 7.85 -3.54
N PHE A 376 -6.00 7.46 -4.16
CA PHE A 376 -6.61 6.14 -3.96
C PHE A 376 -5.63 5.03 -4.36
N ARG A 377 -5.03 5.12 -5.55
CA ARG A 377 -4.03 4.17 -6.03
C ARG A 377 -2.77 4.14 -5.17
N GLN A 378 -2.34 5.27 -4.63
CA GLN A 378 -1.20 5.34 -3.70
C GLN A 378 -1.50 4.58 -2.39
N VAL A 379 -2.67 4.77 -1.79
CA VAL A 379 -3.07 4.05 -0.57
C VAL A 379 -3.19 2.55 -0.83
N VAL A 380 -3.85 2.14 -1.92
CA VAL A 380 -3.93 0.73 -2.33
C VAL A 380 -2.53 0.16 -2.54
N GLY A 381 -1.63 0.93 -3.14
CA GLY A 381 -0.23 0.57 -3.36
C GLY A 381 0.55 0.21 -2.08
N ARG A 382 0.08 0.63 -0.90
CA ARG A 382 0.65 0.20 0.39
C ARG A 382 0.19 -1.20 0.80
N LEU A 383 -0.95 -1.63 0.32
CA LEU A 383 -1.58 -2.90 0.69
C LEU A 383 -1.25 -4.04 -0.28
N VAL A 384 -0.82 -3.75 -1.51
CA VAL A 384 -0.61 -4.76 -2.56
C VAL A 384 0.67 -5.59 -2.43
N ARG A 385 1.55 -5.26 -1.50
CA ARG A 385 2.89 -5.85 -1.43
C ARG A 385 2.88 -7.27 -0.91
N VAL A 386 3.57 -8.17 -1.62
CA VAL A 386 3.68 -9.58 -1.28
C VAL A 386 4.80 -9.83 -0.27
N VAL A 387 4.54 -10.66 0.73
CA VAL A 387 5.55 -11.17 1.66
C VAL A 387 5.98 -12.57 1.18
N PRO A 388 7.25 -12.78 0.86
CA PRO A 388 7.72 -14.09 0.40
C PRO A 388 7.42 -15.21 1.41
N GLY A 389 7.01 -16.37 0.91
CA GLY A 389 6.79 -17.56 1.74
C GLY A 389 5.43 -17.63 2.43
N LEU A 390 4.59 -16.60 2.36
CA LEU A 390 3.22 -16.67 2.88
C LEU A 390 2.25 -17.12 1.78
N PRO A 391 1.50 -18.22 1.98
CA PRO A 391 0.36 -18.53 1.12
C PRO A 391 -0.76 -17.53 1.39
N GLU A 392 -1.70 -17.37 0.49
CA GLU A 392 -2.90 -16.52 0.64
C GLU A 392 -2.66 -15.16 1.33
N GLN A 393 -2.45 -14.15 0.53
CA GLN A 393 -2.07 -12.83 1.02
C GLN A 393 -3.09 -11.74 0.69
N ASP A 394 -4.38 -12.04 0.78
CA ASP A 394 -5.42 -11.03 0.53
C ASP A 394 -5.25 -9.82 1.44
N ALA A 395 -5.45 -8.63 0.90
CA ALA A 395 -5.54 -7.39 1.68
C ALA A 395 -6.95 -6.81 1.60
N TYR A 396 -7.28 -5.95 2.54
CA TYR A 396 -8.62 -5.36 2.68
C TYR A 396 -8.50 -3.87 2.92
N LEU A 397 -9.28 -3.08 2.18
CA LEU A 397 -9.40 -1.64 2.40
C LEU A 397 -10.85 -1.31 2.75
N TYR A 398 -11.06 -0.81 3.96
CA TYR A 398 -12.34 -0.35 4.47
C TYR A 398 -12.54 1.11 4.12
N LEU A 399 -13.66 1.44 3.47
CA LEU A 399 -13.93 2.78 2.95
C LEU A 399 -15.42 3.15 3.07
N PRO A 400 -15.76 4.44 3.13
CA PRO A 400 -17.15 4.87 3.03
C PRO A 400 -17.74 4.50 1.67
N ALA A 401 -19.04 4.21 1.61
CA ALA A 401 -19.77 3.95 0.37
C ALA A 401 -19.97 5.22 -0.47
N ASP A 402 -18.96 6.07 -0.51
CA ASP A 402 -18.94 7.28 -1.33
C ASP A 402 -18.84 6.92 -2.81
N PRO A 403 -19.73 7.46 -3.69
CA PRO A 403 -19.76 7.12 -5.11
C PRO A 403 -18.42 7.33 -5.84
N GLY A 404 -17.65 8.37 -5.47
CA GLY A 404 -16.34 8.63 -6.03
C GLY A 404 -15.32 7.55 -5.66
N LEU A 405 -15.25 7.19 -4.38
CA LEU A 405 -14.35 6.14 -3.90
C LEU A 405 -14.73 4.75 -4.46
N LEU A 406 -16.03 4.45 -4.54
CA LEU A 406 -16.51 3.20 -5.13
C LEU A 406 -16.17 3.10 -6.61
N ARG A 407 -16.20 4.20 -7.36
CA ARG A 407 -15.80 4.25 -8.76
C ARG A 407 -14.32 3.88 -8.92
N HIS A 408 -13.43 4.45 -8.10
CA HIS A 408 -12.00 4.09 -8.11
C HIS A 408 -11.75 2.64 -7.70
N ALA A 409 -12.49 2.15 -6.70
CA ALA A 409 -12.42 0.76 -6.27
C ALA A 409 -12.84 -0.21 -7.39
N ARG A 410 -13.92 0.11 -8.10
CA ARG A 410 -14.40 -0.65 -9.26
C ARG A 410 -13.39 -0.63 -10.40
N ALA A 411 -12.92 0.54 -10.81
CA ALA A 411 -11.93 0.67 -11.89
C ALA A 411 -10.67 -0.18 -11.61
N LEU A 412 -10.15 -0.14 -10.38
CA LEU A 412 -8.98 -0.94 -10.01
C LEU A 412 -9.30 -2.45 -9.94
N SER A 413 -10.51 -2.80 -9.58
CA SER A 413 -10.99 -4.18 -9.59
C SER A 413 -11.20 -4.70 -11.01
N ASP A 414 -11.61 -3.85 -11.94
CA ASP A 414 -11.81 -4.16 -13.36
C ASP A 414 -10.48 -4.46 -14.05
N GLU A 415 -9.43 -3.73 -13.74
CA GLU A 415 -8.06 -4.05 -14.19
C GLU A 415 -7.66 -5.50 -13.84
N ARG A 416 -8.19 -6.03 -12.73
CA ARG A 416 -8.02 -7.43 -12.32
C ARG A 416 -8.78 -8.41 -13.19
N SER A 417 -9.95 -8.01 -13.70
CA SER A 417 -10.91 -8.89 -14.40
C SER A 417 -10.71 -8.91 -15.93
N HIS A 418 -10.02 -7.91 -16.48
CA HIS A 418 -9.84 -7.78 -17.92
C HIS A 418 -8.92 -8.85 -18.50
N HIS A 419 -9.59 -9.91 -19.00
CA HIS A 419 -9.12 -10.73 -20.09
C HIS A 419 -10.33 -11.08 -20.97
N LEU A 420 -10.72 -10.15 -21.79
CA LEU A 420 -11.30 -10.28 -23.13
C LEU A 420 -11.85 -8.90 -23.54
N PRO A 421 -11.61 -8.42 -24.76
CA PRO A 421 -12.07 -7.11 -25.19
C PRO A 421 -13.49 -7.18 -25.71
N GLU A 422 -14.42 -6.53 -25.04
CA GLU A 422 -15.62 -5.98 -25.67
C GLU A 422 -15.78 -4.54 -25.22
N ARG A 423 -15.41 -3.64 -26.11
CA ARG A 423 -15.76 -2.23 -26.03
C ARG A 423 -17.24 -2.07 -26.35
N SER A 424 -18.03 -1.64 -25.39
CA SER A 424 -19.24 -0.86 -25.68
C SER A 424 -18.89 0.63 -25.52
N ALA A 425 -18.99 1.35 -26.63
CA ALA A 425 -18.93 2.79 -26.68
C ALA A 425 -20.20 3.33 -26.03
N ASP A 426 -20.14 3.83 -24.81
CA ASP A 426 -21.08 4.78 -24.20
C ASP A 426 -20.72 4.95 -22.72
N ASP A 427 -19.60 5.61 -22.44
CA ASP A 427 -19.32 6.18 -21.12
C ASP A 427 -18.30 7.33 -21.26
N ASP A 428 -18.63 8.33 -22.08
CA ASP A 428 -18.06 9.65 -21.97
C ASP A 428 -18.70 10.36 -20.78
N VAL A 429 -18.29 9.99 -19.56
CA VAL A 429 -18.59 10.80 -18.39
C VAL A 429 -17.40 11.71 -18.15
N GLU A 430 -17.65 13.00 -18.33
CA GLU A 430 -16.77 14.11 -17.98
C GLU A 430 -15.98 13.83 -16.70
N ILE A 431 -14.66 13.76 -16.83
CA ILE A 431 -13.73 13.69 -15.70
C ILE A 431 -13.72 15.06 -15.03
N GLU A 432 -14.68 15.29 -14.16
CA GLU A 432 -14.74 16.52 -13.38
C GLU A 432 -13.61 16.53 -12.36
N ARG A 433 -12.65 17.41 -12.58
CA ARG A 433 -11.43 17.61 -11.82
C ARG A 433 -11.75 17.88 -10.34
N ALA A 434 -11.46 16.94 -9.47
CA ALA A 434 -11.62 17.09 -8.04
C ALA A 434 -10.54 18.00 -7.45
N ARG A 435 -10.74 19.31 -7.47
CA ARG A 435 -10.03 20.23 -6.59
C ARG A 435 -10.39 19.90 -5.14
N VAL A 436 -9.37 19.73 -4.30
CA VAL A 436 -9.54 19.76 -2.85
C VAL A 436 -10.04 21.15 -2.51
N VAL A 437 -11.33 21.27 -2.27
CA VAL A 437 -11.90 22.50 -1.73
C VAL A 437 -11.53 22.51 -0.25
N ALA A 438 -10.59 23.38 0.12
CA ALA A 438 -10.49 23.85 1.48
C ALA A 438 -11.80 24.58 1.77
N GLY A 439 -12.75 23.89 2.37
CA GLY A 439 -14.04 24.46 2.72
C GLY A 439 -13.87 25.43 3.87
N ASP A 440 -14.50 26.57 3.73
CA ASP A 440 -14.71 27.55 4.78
C ASP A 440 -15.20 26.83 6.05
N GLU A 441 -14.40 26.84 7.11
CA GLU A 441 -14.64 26.09 8.35
C GLU A 441 -15.72 26.70 9.25
N GLY A 442 -16.27 27.84 8.86
CA GLY A 442 -17.05 28.72 9.76
C GLY A 442 -18.40 28.18 10.25
N ASP A 443 -19.01 27.18 9.61
CA ASP A 443 -20.41 26.80 9.95
C ASP A 443 -20.75 25.31 9.74
N PHE A 444 -19.74 24.43 9.82
CA PHE A 444 -19.94 22.99 9.70
C PHE A 444 -19.74 22.27 11.04
N GLN A 445 -20.75 21.50 11.48
CA GLN A 445 -20.67 20.63 12.64
C GLN A 445 -21.21 19.25 12.33
N ALA A 446 -20.38 18.20 12.47
CA ALA A 446 -20.83 16.83 12.45
C ALA A 446 -21.69 16.52 13.68
N LEU A 447 -22.89 15.98 13.51
CA LEU A 447 -23.79 15.61 14.60
C LEU A 447 -23.82 14.11 14.88
N GLY A 448 -23.57 13.29 13.87
CA GLY A 448 -23.52 11.84 14.03
C GLY A 448 -23.55 11.09 12.72
N SER A 449 -23.09 9.86 12.77
CA SER A 449 -23.14 8.92 11.66
C SER A 449 -23.42 7.51 12.16
N THR A 450 -24.07 6.69 11.33
CA THR A 450 -24.28 5.26 11.55
C THR A 450 -23.62 4.49 10.42
N GLY A 451 -23.16 3.27 10.69
CA GLY A 451 -22.62 2.37 9.68
C GLY A 451 -23.38 1.05 9.73
N ASN A 452 -24.34 0.84 8.85
CA ASN A 452 -25.24 -0.31 8.91
C ASN A 452 -25.05 -1.31 7.77
N ASP A 453 -24.74 -0.83 6.56
CA ASP A 453 -24.67 -1.66 5.37
C ASP A 453 -23.25 -1.71 4.82
N TRP A 454 -22.87 -2.83 4.26
CA TRP A 454 -21.57 -3.02 3.66
C TRP A 454 -21.67 -3.70 2.31
N GLU A 455 -20.81 -3.28 1.43
CA GLU A 455 -20.68 -3.76 0.07
C GLU A 455 -19.23 -4.16 -0.17
N ILE A 456 -18.97 -5.25 -0.87
CA ILE A 456 -17.62 -5.66 -1.21
C ILE A 456 -17.44 -5.62 -2.70
N VAL A 457 -16.46 -4.83 -3.14
CA VAL A 457 -16.07 -4.77 -4.54
C VAL A 457 -15.04 -5.86 -4.81
N VAL A 458 -15.41 -6.84 -5.62
CA VAL A 458 -14.56 -7.95 -6.05
C VAL A 458 -14.54 -8.01 -7.57
N GLY A 459 -13.45 -7.58 -8.19
CA GLY A 459 -13.39 -7.47 -9.65
C GLY A 459 -14.34 -6.40 -10.17
N SER A 460 -14.80 -6.48 -11.41
CA SER A 460 -15.82 -5.58 -11.99
C SER A 460 -17.19 -5.67 -11.32
N ARG A 461 -17.31 -6.43 -10.25
CA ARG A 461 -18.59 -6.80 -9.65
C ARG A 461 -18.58 -6.53 -8.17
N VAL A 462 -19.60 -5.82 -7.76
CA VAL A 462 -19.93 -5.56 -6.37
C VAL A 462 -20.55 -6.82 -5.79
N LEU A 463 -20.08 -7.29 -4.64
CA LEU A 463 -20.78 -8.29 -3.86
C LEU A 463 -21.87 -7.55 -3.10
N ALA A 464 -23.11 -7.65 -3.58
CA ALA A 464 -24.22 -6.92 -3.02
C ALA A 464 -24.52 -7.38 -1.58
N PRO A 465 -25.07 -6.51 -0.71
CA PRO A 465 -25.59 -6.90 0.60
C PRO A 465 -26.48 -8.14 0.55
N ALA A 466 -27.35 -8.22 -0.46
CA ALA A 466 -28.22 -9.36 -0.69
C ALA A 466 -27.47 -10.70 -0.92
N GLU A 467 -26.31 -10.68 -1.58
CA GLU A 467 -25.48 -11.89 -1.76
C GLU A 467 -24.85 -12.34 -0.45
N LEU A 468 -24.53 -11.41 0.44
CA LEU A 468 -23.98 -11.70 1.76
C LEU A 468 -25.05 -12.22 2.71
N ASP A 469 -26.22 -11.60 2.72
CA ASP A 469 -27.35 -12.06 3.51
C ASP A 469 -27.85 -13.41 3.02
N HIS A 470 -27.82 -13.60 1.71
CA HIS A 470 -28.09 -14.91 1.11
C HIS A 470 -27.05 -15.95 1.52
N ALA A 471 -25.76 -15.61 1.51
CA ALA A 471 -24.72 -16.52 2.00
C ALA A 471 -24.87 -16.84 3.48
N ARG A 472 -25.31 -15.88 4.32
CA ARG A 472 -25.66 -16.14 5.73
C ARG A 472 -26.86 -17.09 5.84
N ALA A 473 -27.91 -16.85 5.06
CA ALA A 473 -29.08 -17.71 5.05
C ALA A 473 -28.73 -19.15 4.64
N VAL A 474 -27.99 -19.31 3.54
CA VAL A 474 -27.52 -20.63 3.08
C VAL A 474 -26.63 -21.32 4.12
N ALA A 475 -25.75 -20.57 4.79
CA ALA A 475 -24.93 -21.11 5.87
C ALA A 475 -25.78 -21.55 7.06
N ALA A 476 -26.76 -20.74 7.45
CA ALA A 476 -27.70 -21.05 8.54
C ALA A 476 -28.55 -22.28 8.21
N ASP A 477 -29.07 -22.40 6.99
CA ASP A 477 -29.80 -23.58 6.51
C ASP A 477 -28.96 -24.87 6.56
N CYS A 478 -27.64 -24.73 6.29
CA CYS A 478 -26.68 -25.82 6.49
C CYS A 478 -26.31 -26.01 7.97
N GLY A 479 -26.81 -25.17 8.88
CA GLY A 479 -26.49 -25.22 10.31
C GLY A 479 -25.09 -24.66 10.64
N LEU A 480 -24.52 -23.81 9.81
CA LEU A 480 -23.25 -23.12 10.05
C LEU A 480 -23.54 -21.71 10.56
N GLY A 481 -23.08 -21.37 11.78
CA GLY A 481 -22.96 -19.98 12.22
C GLY A 481 -21.68 -19.38 11.67
N LEU A 482 -21.78 -18.33 10.84
CA LEU A 482 -20.63 -17.62 10.31
C LEU A 482 -20.54 -16.24 10.93
N ASP A 483 -19.51 -16.00 11.73
CA ASP A 483 -19.18 -14.65 12.24
C ASP A 483 -18.82 -13.69 11.10
N ASP A 484 -18.18 -14.23 10.05
CA ASP A 484 -17.81 -13.53 8.84
C ASP A 484 -18.30 -14.29 7.61
N PRO A 485 -19.38 -13.83 6.95
CA PRO A 485 -19.95 -14.53 5.78
C PRO A 485 -19.14 -14.33 4.50
N LEU A 486 -18.23 -13.34 4.45
CA LEU A 486 -17.50 -13.00 3.24
C LEU A 486 -16.76 -14.17 2.57
N PRO A 487 -15.99 -15.01 3.28
CA PRO A 487 -15.31 -16.14 2.64
C PRO A 487 -16.27 -17.13 1.98
N PHE A 488 -17.44 -17.32 2.59
CA PHE A 488 -18.46 -18.24 2.07
C PHE A 488 -19.23 -17.61 0.90
N ALA A 489 -19.56 -16.33 0.98
CA ALA A 489 -20.20 -15.58 -0.10
C ALA A 489 -19.34 -15.56 -1.37
N LEU A 490 -18.04 -15.35 -1.23
CA LEU A 490 -17.09 -15.43 -2.33
C LEU A 490 -17.04 -16.84 -2.95
N ALA A 491 -16.99 -17.87 -2.12
CA ALA A 491 -17.00 -19.26 -2.58
C ALA A 491 -18.32 -19.66 -3.26
N LEU A 492 -19.47 -19.17 -2.75
CA LEU A 492 -20.77 -19.33 -3.39
C LEU A 492 -20.80 -18.67 -4.76
N ARG A 493 -20.36 -17.43 -4.83
CA ARG A 493 -20.31 -16.67 -6.09
C ARG A 493 -19.39 -17.33 -7.14
N GLU A 494 -18.24 -17.88 -6.73
CA GLU A 494 -17.38 -18.67 -7.62
C GLU A 494 -18.11 -19.92 -8.16
N ALA A 495 -18.98 -20.49 -7.35
CA ALA A 495 -19.70 -21.71 -7.70
C ALA A 495 -20.97 -21.46 -8.54
N THR A 496 -21.61 -20.30 -8.41
CA THR A 496 -22.92 -19.99 -9.00
C THR A 496 -22.89 -18.87 -10.04
N GLY A 497 -21.84 -18.08 -10.06
CA GLY A 497 -21.79 -16.81 -10.81
C GLY A 497 -22.32 -15.63 -9.99
N PRO A 498 -22.18 -14.41 -10.52
CA PRO A 498 -22.57 -13.17 -9.84
C PRO A 498 -24.07 -12.98 -9.79
N GLY A 499 -24.54 -12.36 -8.69
CA GLY A 499 -25.95 -11.99 -8.53
C GLY A 499 -26.90 -13.20 -8.33
N ALA A 500 -26.39 -14.39 -8.13
CA ALA A 500 -27.20 -15.57 -7.82
C ALA A 500 -27.77 -15.44 -6.40
N VAL A 501 -28.98 -14.90 -6.29
CA VAL A 501 -29.77 -14.82 -5.06
C VAL A 501 -31.01 -15.69 -5.30
N GLY A 502 -31.21 -16.73 -4.51
CA GLY A 502 -32.31 -17.69 -4.67
C GLY A 502 -31.85 -19.14 -4.45
N ASP A 503 -32.58 -20.10 -5.01
CA ASP A 503 -32.23 -21.51 -4.86
C ASP A 503 -30.87 -21.84 -5.49
N ILE A 504 -29.88 -22.10 -4.63
CA ILE A 504 -28.55 -22.51 -5.07
C ILE A 504 -28.51 -23.99 -5.33
N PRO A 505 -28.06 -24.46 -6.51
CA PRO A 505 -27.90 -25.87 -6.82
C PRO A 505 -27.05 -26.58 -5.77
N LEU A 506 -27.45 -27.76 -5.37
CA LEU A 506 -26.79 -28.55 -4.33
C LEU A 506 -25.28 -28.72 -4.58
N GLU A 507 -24.88 -28.91 -5.82
CA GLU A 507 -23.45 -29.06 -6.17
C GLU A 507 -22.67 -27.75 -6.03
N ALA A 508 -23.30 -26.60 -6.27
CA ALA A 508 -22.68 -25.30 -6.04
C ALA A 508 -22.48 -25.06 -4.53
N ARG A 509 -23.49 -25.36 -3.70
CA ARG A 509 -23.37 -25.32 -2.23
C ARG A 509 -22.26 -26.27 -1.73
N ARG A 510 -22.20 -27.48 -2.22
CA ARG A 510 -21.13 -28.43 -1.88
C ARG A 510 -19.76 -27.94 -2.30
N ARG A 511 -19.64 -27.31 -3.46
CA ARG A 511 -18.37 -26.71 -3.92
C ARG A 511 -17.93 -25.58 -2.99
N ALA A 512 -18.83 -24.68 -2.63
CA ALA A 512 -18.57 -23.59 -1.69
C ALA A 512 -18.17 -24.10 -0.30
N LEU A 513 -18.86 -25.11 0.23
CA LEU A 513 -18.52 -25.75 1.51
C LEU A 513 -17.15 -26.45 1.48
N ARG A 514 -16.77 -27.09 0.37
CA ARG A 514 -15.41 -27.67 0.20
C ARG A 514 -14.34 -26.58 0.19
N SER A 515 -14.58 -25.47 -0.50
CA SER A 515 -13.67 -24.31 -0.52
C SER A 515 -13.50 -23.73 0.88
N LEU A 516 -14.59 -23.54 1.62
CA LEU A 516 -14.55 -23.08 3.01
C LEU A 516 -13.79 -24.06 3.93
N LEU A 517 -14.05 -25.37 3.79
CA LEU A 517 -13.35 -26.40 4.56
C LEU A 517 -11.84 -26.40 4.27
N ALA A 518 -11.46 -26.31 3.00
CA ALA A 518 -10.06 -26.22 2.62
C ALA A 518 -9.38 -25.00 3.24
N ARG A 519 -10.08 -23.86 3.29
CA ARG A 519 -9.61 -22.65 3.96
C ARG A 519 -9.42 -22.84 5.47
N ARG A 520 -10.39 -23.49 6.16
CA ARG A 520 -10.29 -23.80 7.59
C ARG A 520 -9.17 -24.78 7.92
N VAL A 521 -8.98 -25.78 7.07
CA VAL A 521 -7.87 -26.74 7.23
C VAL A 521 -6.52 -26.03 7.09
N ARG A 522 -6.36 -25.15 6.10
CA ARG A 522 -5.13 -24.33 5.95
C ARG A 522 -4.88 -23.48 7.19
N GLU A 523 -5.92 -22.84 7.72
CA GLU A 523 -5.86 -22.06 8.94
C GLU A 523 -5.38 -22.90 10.14
N TYR A 524 -5.93 -24.09 10.31
CA TYR A 524 -5.53 -25.01 11.37
C TYR A 524 -4.07 -25.46 11.23
N CYS A 525 -3.65 -25.84 10.02
CA CYS A 525 -2.27 -26.24 9.75
C CYS A 525 -1.28 -25.10 10.03
N ALA A 526 -1.61 -23.87 9.62
CA ALA A 526 -0.77 -22.70 9.87
C ALA A 526 -0.60 -22.39 11.37
N ARG A 527 -1.62 -22.66 12.19
CA ARG A 527 -1.57 -22.43 13.65
C ARG A 527 -0.82 -23.50 14.41
N THR A 528 -0.98 -24.76 13.99
CA THR A 528 -0.53 -25.91 14.77
C THR A 528 0.75 -26.54 14.23
N GLY A 529 1.20 -26.16 13.04
CA GLY A 529 2.30 -26.82 12.33
C GLY A 529 1.92 -28.19 11.76
N ALA A 530 0.65 -28.62 11.89
CA ALA A 530 0.17 -29.90 11.35
C ALA A 530 0.22 -29.91 9.82
N SER A 531 0.55 -31.06 9.22
CA SER A 531 0.53 -31.17 7.77
C SER A 531 -0.91 -31.27 7.23
N HIS A 532 -1.15 -30.69 6.05
CA HIS A 532 -2.44 -30.82 5.37
C HIS A 532 -2.85 -32.29 5.18
N ARG A 533 -1.87 -33.13 4.88
CA ARG A 533 -2.09 -34.59 4.69
C ARG A 533 -2.63 -35.24 5.94
N ASP A 534 -2.09 -34.94 7.10
CA ASP A 534 -2.50 -35.53 8.38
C ASP A 534 -3.89 -35.05 8.79
N VAL A 535 -4.19 -33.76 8.60
CA VAL A 535 -5.51 -33.18 8.87
C VAL A 535 -6.57 -33.85 7.97
N TYR A 536 -6.33 -33.93 6.67
CA TYR A 536 -7.27 -34.62 5.77
C TYR A 536 -7.38 -36.12 6.02
N ALA A 537 -6.30 -36.80 6.43
CA ALA A 537 -6.34 -38.20 6.84
C ALA A 537 -7.19 -38.38 8.10
N ARG A 538 -7.12 -37.44 9.07
CA ARG A 538 -7.95 -37.44 10.27
C ARG A 538 -9.43 -37.24 9.94
N LEU A 539 -9.76 -36.28 9.06
CA LEU A 539 -11.13 -36.04 8.59
C LEU A 539 -11.67 -37.22 7.82
N LYS A 540 -10.87 -37.84 6.94
CA LYS A 540 -11.25 -39.07 6.21
C LYS A 540 -11.56 -40.23 7.14
N ARG A 541 -10.80 -40.45 8.20
CA ARG A 541 -11.06 -41.49 9.20
C ARG A 541 -12.40 -41.29 9.89
N GLN A 542 -12.80 -40.06 10.18
CA GLN A 542 -14.08 -39.73 10.80
C GLN A 542 -15.29 -39.99 9.89
N ALA A 543 -15.16 -39.76 8.58
CA ALA A 543 -16.26 -39.85 7.62
C ALA A 543 -16.26 -41.15 6.80
N GLY A 544 -15.19 -41.93 6.84
CA GLY A 544 -15.02 -43.13 6.00
C GLY A 544 -14.83 -42.84 4.50
N LYS A 545 -14.91 -41.58 4.06
CA LYS A 545 -14.85 -41.15 2.67
C LYS A 545 -13.93 -39.92 2.51
N ALA A 546 -13.35 -39.77 1.32
CA ALA A 546 -12.59 -38.59 0.97
C ALA A 546 -13.49 -37.35 0.86
N VAL A 547 -12.98 -36.16 1.21
CA VAL A 547 -13.72 -34.88 1.24
C VAL A 547 -14.43 -34.58 -0.09
N GLY A 548 -13.84 -34.93 -1.23
CA GLY A 548 -14.47 -34.74 -2.54
C GLY A 548 -15.75 -35.54 -2.78
N ARG A 549 -15.97 -36.62 -2.00
CA ARG A 549 -17.14 -37.49 -2.10
C ARG A 549 -18.17 -37.32 -0.97
N LEU A 550 -17.99 -36.27 -0.15
CA LEU A 550 -18.89 -35.99 0.97
C LEU A 550 -20.15 -35.28 0.50
N ASN A 551 -21.27 -35.61 1.14
CA ASN A 551 -22.50 -34.84 1.02
C ASN A 551 -22.42 -33.54 1.87
N GLU A 552 -23.42 -32.67 1.73
CA GLU A 552 -23.49 -31.40 2.40
C GLU A 552 -23.39 -31.54 3.93
N LEU A 553 -24.19 -32.43 4.53
CA LEU A 553 -24.21 -32.66 5.97
C LEU A 553 -22.85 -33.10 6.52
N ALA A 554 -22.14 -33.94 5.79
CA ALA A 554 -20.81 -34.41 6.19
C ALA A 554 -19.73 -33.28 6.05
N LEU A 555 -19.85 -32.43 5.03
CA LEU A 555 -18.98 -31.24 4.89
C LEU A 555 -19.19 -30.27 6.05
N VAL A 556 -20.43 -30.02 6.45
CA VAL A 556 -20.78 -29.18 7.60
C VAL A 556 -20.23 -29.75 8.91
N ARG A 557 -20.36 -31.08 9.12
CA ARG A 557 -19.75 -31.73 10.29
C ARG A 557 -18.24 -31.53 10.32
N HIS A 558 -17.56 -31.65 9.19
CA HIS A 558 -16.13 -31.43 9.12
C HIS A 558 -15.75 -29.99 9.38
N LEU A 559 -16.51 -29.03 8.86
CA LEU A 559 -16.31 -27.60 9.18
C LEU A 559 -16.40 -27.35 10.68
N ARG A 560 -17.48 -27.84 11.34
CA ARG A 560 -17.63 -27.70 12.79
C ARG A 560 -16.49 -28.40 13.57
N THR A 561 -16.04 -29.58 13.09
CA THR A 561 -14.91 -30.28 13.70
C THR A 561 -13.62 -29.45 13.62
N VAL A 562 -13.32 -28.89 12.46
CA VAL A 562 -12.11 -28.07 12.27
C VAL A 562 -12.23 -26.75 13.02
N ASP A 563 -13.42 -26.13 13.07
CA ASP A 563 -13.67 -24.93 13.88
C ASP A 563 -13.48 -25.22 15.38
N GLY A 564 -13.94 -26.39 15.86
CA GLY A 564 -13.66 -26.86 17.22
C GLY A 564 -12.17 -27.03 17.49
N TRP A 565 -11.43 -27.62 16.56
CA TRP A 565 -9.95 -27.73 16.69
C TRP A 565 -9.27 -26.36 16.69
N LEU A 566 -9.76 -25.43 15.88
CA LEU A 566 -9.28 -24.06 15.85
C LEU A 566 -9.55 -23.31 17.15
N ALA A 567 -10.73 -23.52 17.76
CA ALA A 567 -11.07 -22.94 19.05
C ALA A 567 -10.15 -23.46 20.17
N HIS A 568 -9.88 -24.76 20.21
CA HIS A 568 -8.94 -25.36 21.17
C HIS A 568 -7.49 -24.88 20.96
N ALA A 569 -7.07 -24.75 19.70
CA ALA A 569 -5.75 -24.19 19.37
C ALA A 569 -5.61 -22.70 19.79
N ARG A 570 -6.73 -21.98 19.92
CA ARG A 570 -6.76 -20.59 20.46
C ARG A 570 -6.54 -20.55 21.97
N SER A 571 -7.09 -21.52 22.70
CA SER A 571 -6.97 -21.59 24.17
C SER A 571 -5.64 -22.19 24.65
N ALA A 572 -4.93 -22.93 23.79
CA ALA A 572 -3.65 -23.59 24.05
C ALA A 572 -2.42 -22.75 23.61
N ALA A 573 -2.54 -21.43 23.45
CA ALA A 573 -1.39 -20.57 23.19
C ALA A 573 -0.34 -20.75 24.29
N PRO A 574 0.95 -20.98 23.96
CA PRO A 574 1.99 -21.15 24.98
C PRO A 574 2.08 -19.88 25.82
N PRO A 575 2.39 -20.00 27.14
CA PRO A 575 2.62 -18.85 27.98
C PRO A 575 3.76 -18.00 27.35
N ALA A 576 3.60 -16.69 27.44
CA ALA A 576 4.64 -15.76 26.99
C ALA A 576 6.00 -16.19 27.55
N PRO A 577 7.10 -16.15 26.76
CA PRO A 577 8.41 -16.49 27.26
C PRO A 577 8.69 -15.62 28.49
N ALA A 578 9.05 -16.25 29.59
CA ALA A 578 9.41 -15.59 30.82
C ALA A 578 10.48 -14.52 30.51
N GLN A 579 10.24 -13.31 30.99
CA GLN A 579 11.21 -12.23 30.92
C GLN A 579 12.48 -12.71 31.62
N GLY A 580 13.48 -13.08 30.85
CA GLY A 580 14.80 -13.35 31.35
C GLY A 580 15.36 -12.07 31.96
N SER A 581 15.49 -12.05 33.27
CA SER A 581 16.28 -11.06 34.01
C SER A 581 17.72 -11.13 33.49
N TRP A 582 18.13 -10.09 32.77
CA TRP A 582 19.56 -9.83 32.57
C TRP A 582 20.02 -8.91 33.69
N ALA A 583 20.77 -9.48 34.63
CA ALA A 583 21.65 -8.77 35.56
C ALA A 583 22.90 -8.28 34.83
#